data_93637db4e70f845f4a61a56430b206bc
#
_entry.id   93637db4e70f845f4a61a56430b206bc
#
_cell.length_a   1.000
_cell.length_b   1.000
_cell.length_c   1.000
_cell.angle_alpha   90.00
_cell.angle_beta   90.00
_cell.angle_gamma   90.00
#
_symmetry.space_group_name_H-M   'P 1'
#
loop_
_entity.id
_entity.type
_entity.pdbx_description
1 polymer ?
#
loop_
_entity_poly.entity_id
_entity_poly.type
_entity_poly.pdbx_seq_one_letter_code
_entity_poly.pdbx_strand_id
1 'polypeptide(L)'
;FIAAAVSVALLAGCQQTTQQSTSAPIAQAVQSQQSEIDKANAFFEDTFNRDVMSSPVYQTYMGIKQDYDKWDDGSEERKLKDLAQTKADLVSLKAINRDLLDDATKVSYDLKKQDLESSIADFKWRYHNYPVNQMFGTHSMIPAFLINQHSISNVKEAKDYISRLNGVTGVIDQLITDLNVRAEKGIIAPKFVFPHVIDSSKNIIHGAPFEKGDDSTLLADFKRKVTALEIGQGEKDSLISDASDALKSAVKPSYSKLINYLAQLEKRADDRDGAWKLPDGEAFYNNALKRTTTTDLTAKEIHAIGLSEVTRIHDEMREIKNKVGFKGDLKAFMQFMKTDKQFYYPNDAQGKQRYLDEATGLIDTMKTRLDELFIVKPKADLKVKAVEAFREKAAGKAFYQQPAPDGSRPGIYYANLYDMEAMPTYQMEALAYHEGIPGHHMQIAISQELEGVPKFRKFGGYTAYIEGWGLYSEFIPKEMGMYSDPYSDFGRLSMELWRACRLVVDTGIHAMKWTRQEGIDYYVNNTPN
;
A
#
# COMPACT_ATOMS: atom_id res chain seq x y z
N PHE A 1 86.84 -6.64 -23.93
CA PHE A 1 88.01 -7.36 -23.46
C PHE A 1 87.55 -8.43 -22.47
N ILE A 2 87.54 -9.71 -22.95
CA ILE A 2 88.27 -10.88 -22.50
C ILE A 2 87.94 -11.26 -21.04
N ALA A 3 87.12 -12.26 -20.83
CA ALA A 3 87.29 -13.68 -20.67
C ALA A 3 88.02 -14.07 -19.36
N ALA A 4 87.39 -14.95 -18.61
CA ALA A 4 87.84 -16.28 -18.34
C ALA A 4 86.91 -16.99 -17.30
N ALA A 5 86.59 -18.20 -17.59
CA ALA A 5 85.85 -19.16 -16.79
C ALA A 5 86.67 -19.71 -15.63
N VAL A 6 86.04 -20.06 -14.51
CA VAL A 6 86.49 -21.20 -13.68
C VAL A 6 85.24 -21.88 -13.11
N SER A 7 85.12 -23.17 -13.46
CA SER A 7 84.12 -24.08 -12.92
C SER A 7 84.56 -24.60 -11.55
N VAL A 8 83.64 -24.56 -10.55
CA VAL A 8 83.78 -25.43 -9.40
C VAL A 8 82.41 -26.04 -9.13
N ALA A 9 82.29 -27.35 -9.31
CA ALA A 9 81.15 -28.11 -8.92
C ALA A 9 81.18 -28.35 -7.40
N LEU A 10 80.13 -28.01 -6.73
CA LEU A 10 79.82 -28.47 -5.39
C LEU A 10 78.37 -29.00 -5.34
N LEU A 11 78.29 -30.32 -5.17
CA LEU A 11 77.07 -31.03 -4.83
C LEU A 11 76.58 -30.59 -3.46
N ALA A 12 75.38 -29.96 -3.42
CA ALA A 12 74.63 -29.79 -2.21
C ALA A 12 73.19 -30.22 -2.45
N GLY A 13 72.71 -31.18 -1.67
CA GLY A 13 71.45 -31.87 -1.83
C GLY A 13 70.28 -30.94 -1.73
N CYS A 14 69.35 -31.06 -2.66
CA CYS A 14 68.01 -30.49 -2.58
C CYS A 14 67.18 -31.21 -1.51
N GLN A 15 67.04 -30.62 -0.35
CA GLN A 15 65.85 -30.83 0.48
C GLN A 15 64.70 -30.06 -0.18
N GLN A 16 63.79 -30.77 -0.86
CA GLN A 16 62.48 -30.25 -1.25
C GLN A 16 61.65 -30.07 0.04
N THR A 17 61.62 -28.85 0.56
CA THR A 17 60.55 -28.41 1.46
C THR A 17 59.31 -28.29 0.60
N THR A 18 58.41 -29.28 0.69
CA THR A 18 57.04 -29.18 0.23
C THR A 18 56.35 -28.03 1.00
N GLN A 19 56.31 -26.85 0.42
CA GLN A 19 55.31 -25.86 0.80
C GLN A 19 53.93 -26.44 0.44
N GLN A 20 53.29 -27.05 1.43
CA GLN A 20 51.86 -27.32 1.35
C GLN A 20 51.15 -25.98 1.17
N SER A 21 50.58 -25.74 0.01
CA SER A 21 49.83 -24.55 -0.31
C SER A 21 48.61 -24.47 0.62
N THR A 22 48.65 -23.51 1.53
CA THR A 22 47.52 -23.14 2.41
C THR A 22 46.32 -22.53 1.63
N SER A 23 46.39 -22.48 0.30
CA SER A 23 45.35 -21.92 -0.59
C SER A 23 44.15 -22.85 -0.83
N ALA A 24 44.31 -24.17 -0.72
CA ALA A 24 43.21 -25.12 -0.99
C ALA A 24 42.05 -25.04 0.03
N PRO A 25 42.28 -24.93 1.35
CA PRO A 25 41.17 -24.77 2.33
C PRO A 25 40.40 -23.44 2.17
N ILE A 26 41.09 -22.35 1.84
CA ILE A 26 40.47 -21.03 1.63
C ILE A 26 39.63 -21.05 0.36
N ALA A 27 40.14 -21.61 -0.74
CA ALA A 27 39.39 -21.72 -1.98
C ALA A 27 38.13 -22.58 -1.82
N GLN A 28 38.21 -23.69 -1.07
CA GLN A 28 37.06 -24.54 -0.78
C GLN A 28 36.04 -23.87 0.13
N ALA A 29 36.47 -23.09 1.13
CA ALA A 29 35.58 -22.31 1.99
C ALA A 29 34.85 -21.21 1.21
N VAL A 30 35.55 -20.46 0.33
CA VAL A 30 34.96 -19.45 -0.55
C VAL A 30 33.94 -20.07 -1.51
N GLN A 31 34.27 -21.22 -2.10
CA GLN A 31 33.36 -21.94 -3.00
C GLN A 31 32.11 -22.45 -2.28
N SER A 32 32.22 -22.92 -1.02
CA SER A 32 31.08 -23.36 -0.23
C SER A 32 30.18 -22.17 0.18
N GLN A 33 30.78 -21.03 0.51
CA GLN A 33 30.06 -19.80 0.80
C GLN A 33 29.29 -19.31 -0.43
N GLN A 34 29.92 -19.21 -1.59
CA GLN A 34 29.26 -18.78 -2.82
C GLN A 34 28.10 -19.73 -3.19
N SER A 35 28.28 -21.04 -3.02
CA SER A 35 27.21 -22.02 -3.27
C SER A 35 25.98 -21.80 -2.37
N GLU A 36 26.17 -21.46 -1.10
CA GLU A 36 25.04 -21.19 -0.20
C GLU A 36 24.36 -19.84 -0.51
N ILE A 37 25.11 -18.81 -0.89
CA ILE A 37 24.57 -17.53 -1.37
C ILE A 37 23.73 -17.75 -2.64
N ASP A 38 24.22 -18.53 -3.59
CA ASP A 38 23.50 -18.83 -4.83
C ASP A 38 22.20 -19.59 -4.55
N LYS A 39 22.22 -20.58 -3.63
CA LYS A 39 21.02 -21.31 -3.19
C LYS A 39 19.99 -20.37 -2.54
N ALA A 40 20.44 -19.47 -1.68
CA ALA A 40 19.55 -18.50 -1.02
C ALA A 40 18.89 -17.57 -2.05
N ASN A 41 19.68 -17.01 -2.96
CA ASN A 41 19.17 -16.12 -3.99
C ASN A 41 18.22 -16.84 -4.96
N ALA A 42 18.55 -18.06 -5.39
CA ALA A 42 17.64 -18.88 -6.19
C ALA A 42 16.31 -19.14 -5.45
N PHE A 43 16.37 -19.50 -4.17
CA PHE A 43 15.18 -19.71 -3.36
C PHE A 43 14.30 -18.44 -3.28
N PHE A 44 14.89 -17.26 -3.07
CA PHE A 44 14.14 -16.01 -3.01
C PHE A 44 13.45 -15.67 -4.33
N GLU A 45 14.16 -15.85 -5.45
CA GLU A 45 13.60 -15.57 -6.78
C GLU A 45 12.52 -16.59 -7.17
N ASP A 46 12.75 -17.88 -6.92
CA ASP A 46 11.80 -18.95 -7.26
C ASP A 46 10.50 -18.81 -6.46
N THR A 47 10.60 -18.54 -5.15
CA THR A 47 9.41 -18.33 -4.31
C THR A 47 8.64 -17.09 -4.73
N PHE A 48 9.33 -15.98 -4.99
CA PHE A 48 8.67 -14.75 -5.45
C PHE A 48 7.99 -14.95 -6.82
N ASN A 49 8.70 -15.50 -7.79
CA ASN A 49 8.15 -15.70 -9.13
C ASN A 49 6.96 -16.68 -9.10
N ARG A 50 7.01 -17.76 -8.32
CA ARG A 50 5.89 -18.67 -8.11
C ARG A 50 4.68 -17.94 -7.52
N ASP A 51 4.88 -17.12 -6.48
CA ASP A 51 3.80 -16.40 -5.81
C ASP A 51 3.15 -15.39 -6.77
N VAL A 52 3.95 -14.63 -7.55
CA VAL A 52 3.44 -13.74 -8.61
C VAL A 52 2.65 -14.53 -9.66
N MET A 53 3.22 -15.62 -10.18
CA MET A 53 2.58 -16.41 -11.25
C MET A 53 1.33 -17.15 -10.78
N SER A 54 1.14 -17.31 -9.49
CA SER A 54 -0.04 -17.92 -8.88
C SER A 54 -1.22 -16.97 -8.68
N SER A 55 -1.04 -15.65 -8.92
CA SER A 55 -2.05 -14.61 -8.74
C SER A 55 -2.20 -13.76 -10.01
N PRO A 56 -3.23 -13.96 -10.83
CA PRO A 56 -3.54 -13.13 -12.00
C PRO A 56 -3.62 -11.62 -11.69
N VAL A 57 -4.11 -11.27 -10.49
CA VAL A 57 -4.17 -9.89 -10.02
C VAL A 57 -2.75 -9.35 -9.78
N TYR A 58 -1.90 -10.10 -9.08
CA TYR A 58 -0.53 -9.67 -8.82
C TYR A 58 0.32 -9.64 -10.11
N GLN A 59 0.13 -10.58 -11.03
CA GLN A 59 0.73 -10.49 -12.38
C GLN A 59 0.42 -9.15 -13.03
N THR A 60 -0.84 -8.71 -12.98
CA THR A 60 -1.24 -7.42 -13.58
C THR A 60 -0.58 -6.24 -12.89
N TYR A 61 -0.44 -6.24 -11.55
CA TYR A 61 0.31 -5.20 -10.82
C TYR A 61 1.77 -5.15 -11.25
N MET A 62 2.37 -6.31 -11.54
CA MET A 62 3.76 -6.43 -12.01
C MET A 62 3.94 -6.14 -13.51
N GLY A 63 2.87 -5.82 -14.25
CA GLY A 63 2.90 -5.60 -15.70
C GLY A 63 2.87 -6.89 -16.53
N ILE A 64 2.76 -8.06 -15.89
CA ILE A 64 2.71 -9.38 -16.57
C ILE A 64 1.28 -9.63 -17.06
N LYS A 65 1.12 -9.92 -18.37
CA LYS A 65 -0.17 -10.10 -19.03
C LYS A 65 -0.46 -11.56 -19.43
N GLN A 66 0.04 -12.55 -18.65
CA GLN A 66 -0.15 -13.97 -18.96
C GLN A 66 -1.59 -14.43 -18.65
N ASP A 67 -2.08 -14.20 -17.42
CA ASP A 67 -3.42 -14.53 -16.98
C ASP A 67 -4.31 -13.27 -16.90
N TYR A 68 -4.22 -12.44 -17.95
CA TYR A 68 -4.78 -11.08 -17.95
C TYR A 68 -6.32 -11.05 -18.00
N ASP A 69 -6.93 -12.19 -18.32
CA ASP A 69 -8.37 -12.43 -18.38
C ASP A 69 -8.96 -12.99 -17.08
N LYS A 70 -8.13 -13.28 -16.04
CA LYS A 70 -8.54 -14.02 -14.84
C LYS A 70 -8.51 -13.18 -13.59
N TRP A 71 -9.23 -13.65 -12.56
CA TRP A 71 -9.15 -13.22 -11.17
C TRP A 71 -8.44 -14.28 -10.32
N ASP A 72 -8.03 -13.88 -9.12
CA ASP A 72 -7.44 -14.79 -8.15
C ASP A 72 -8.48 -15.77 -7.60
N ASP A 73 -8.03 -16.97 -7.27
CA ASP A 73 -8.82 -17.94 -6.52
C ASP A 73 -8.76 -17.62 -5.02
N GLY A 74 -9.87 -17.11 -4.47
CA GLY A 74 -10.02 -16.79 -3.05
C GLY A 74 -10.55 -17.94 -2.18
N SER A 75 -10.69 -19.16 -2.73
CA SER A 75 -11.30 -20.31 -2.03
C SER A 75 -10.51 -20.73 -0.78
N GLU A 76 -11.20 -21.40 0.16
CA GLU A 76 -10.54 -21.98 1.34
C GLU A 76 -9.55 -23.08 0.95
N GLU A 77 -9.85 -23.86 -0.10
CA GLU A 77 -8.92 -24.85 -0.62
C GLU A 77 -7.61 -24.22 -1.08
N ARG A 78 -7.70 -23.09 -1.80
CA ARG A 78 -6.53 -22.34 -2.21
C ARG A 78 -5.73 -21.82 -1.00
N LYS A 79 -6.39 -21.24 -0.01
CA LYS A 79 -5.74 -20.73 1.22
C LYS A 79 -4.99 -21.85 1.98
N LEU A 80 -5.56 -23.06 2.04
CA LEU A 80 -4.93 -24.22 2.67
C LEU A 80 -3.73 -24.73 1.86
N LYS A 81 -3.81 -24.73 0.55
CA LYS A 81 -2.71 -25.06 -0.35
C LYS A 81 -1.55 -24.07 -0.19
N ASP A 82 -1.86 -22.77 -0.14
CA ASP A 82 -0.86 -21.72 0.05
C ASP A 82 -0.17 -21.84 1.43
N LEU A 83 -0.92 -22.16 2.49
CA LEU A 83 -0.33 -22.45 3.80
C LEU A 83 0.61 -23.66 3.77
N ALA A 84 0.22 -24.73 3.08
CA ALA A 84 1.07 -25.92 2.94
C ALA A 84 2.38 -25.58 2.20
N GLN A 85 2.28 -24.76 1.15
CA GLN A 85 3.43 -24.27 0.40
C GLN A 85 4.34 -23.37 1.28
N THR A 86 3.77 -22.43 2.04
CA THR A 86 4.51 -21.56 2.97
C THR A 86 5.30 -22.38 4.00
N LYS A 87 4.71 -23.47 4.51
CA LYS A 87 5.41 -24.39 5.43
C LYS A 87 6.56 -25.12 4.74
N ALA A 88 6.36 -25.58 3.51
CA ALA A 88 7.42 -26.23 2.72
C ALA A 88 8.57 -25.26 2.40
N ASP A 89 8.25 -24.01 2.08
CA ASP A 89 9.23 -22.96 1.85
C ASP A 89 10.06 -22.67 3.10
N LEU A 90 9.44 -22.63 4.28
CA LEU A 90 10.17 -22.45 5.53
C LEU A 90 11.14 -23.60 5.81
N VAL A 91 10.76 -24.84 5.48
CA VAL A 91 11.67 -26.01 5.58
C VAL A 91 12.83 -25.86 4.62
N SER A 92 12.56 -25.49 3.38
CA SER A 92 13.60 -25.29 2.35
C SER A 92 14.55 -24.15 2.71
N LEU A 93 14.04 -23.03 3.21
CA LEU A 93 14.85 -21.90 3.67
C LEU A 93 15.78 -22.31 4.82
N LYS A 94 15.25 -23.06 5.80
CA LYS A 94 16.03 -23.54 6.97
C LYS A 94 17.11 -24.58 6.61
N ALA A 95 17.05 -25.19 5.43
CA ALA A 95 18.10 -26.08 4.92
C ALA A 95 19.30 -25.32 4.35
N ILE A 96 19.20 -24.01 4.11
CA ILE A 96 20.30 -23.15 3.70
C ILE A 96 21.14 -22.81 4.94
N ASN A 97 22.46 -22.96 4.83
CA ASN A 97 23.37 -22.64 5.94
C ASN A 97 23.57 -21.12 6.04
N ARG A 98 22.79 -20.48 6.92
CA ARG A 98 22.81 -19.03 7.16
C ARG A 98 24.21 -18.50 7.49
N ASP A 99 25.03 -19.26 8.23
CA ASP A 99 26.35 -18.80 8.69
C ASP A 99 27.35 -18.63 7.54
N LEU A 100 27.13 -19.33 6.43
CA LEU A 100 27.91 -19.21 5.19
C LEU A 100 27.45 -18.09 4.27
N LEU A 101 26.34 -17.38 4.59
CA LEU A 101 25.86 -16.27 3.76
C LEU A 101 26.68 -15.01 4.03
N ASP A 102 26.75 -14.11 3.03
CA ASP A 102 27.22 -12.74 3.25
C ASP A 102 26.19 -11.90 4.03
N ASP A 103 26.59 -10.73 4.48
CA ASP A 103 25.73 -9.89 5.35
C ASP A 103 24.44 -9.45 4.66
N ALA A 104 24.46 -9.13 3.37
CA ALA A 104 23.27 -8.72 2.61
C ALA A 104 22.29 -9.89 2.45
N THR A 105 22.82 -11.09 2.15
CA THR A 105 22.01 -12.31 2.01
C THR A 105 21.49 -12.80 3.36
N LYS A 106 22.25 -12.64 4.46
CA LYS A 106 21.76 -12.91 5.82
C LYS A 106 20.54 -12.06 6.17
N VAL A 107 20.57 -10.77 5.88
CA VAL A 107 19.41 -9.89 6.09
C VAL A 107 18.20 -10.38 5.28
N SER A 108 18.40 -10.75 4.02
CA SER A 108 17.32 -11.28 3.17
C SER A 108 16.77 -12.61 3.71
N TYR A 109 17.65 -13.49 4.19
CA TYR A 109 17.28 -14.75 4.83
C TYR A 109 16.42 -14.52 6.08
N ASP A 110 16.87 -13.64 6.98
CA ASP A 110 16.17 -13.36 8.24
C ASP A 110 14.80 -12.73 7.98
N LEU A 111 14.69 -11.78 7.05
CA LEU A 111 13.42 -11.17 6.64
C LEU A 111 12.48 -12.21 6.04
N LYS A 112 12.94 -13.05 5.11
CA LYS A 112 12.10 -14.09 4.49
C LYS A 112 11.66 -15.14 5.51
N LYS A 113 12.55 -15.53 6.43
CA LYS A 113 12.22 -16.45 7.52
C LYS A 113 11.13 -15.88 8.42
N GLN A 114 11.28 -14.62 8.83
CA GLN A 114 10.27 -13.93 9.65
C GLN A 114 8.93 -13.83 8.93
N ASP A 115 8.92 -13.51 7.64
CA ASP A 115 7.73 -13.44 6.81
C ASP A 115 6.98 -14.79 6.76
N LEU A 116 7.70 -15.89 6.46
CA LEU A 116 7.13 -17.23 6.41
C LEU A 116 6.60 -17.68 7.79
N GLU A 117 7.38 -17.50 8.86
CA GLU A 117 6.96 -17.86 10.22
C GLU A 117 5.73 -17.05 10.66
N SER A 118 5.69 -15.78 10.30
CA SER A 118 4.58 -14.88 10.57
C SER A 118 3.31 -15.30 9.83
N SER A 119 3.41 -15.57 8.52
CA SER A 119 2.29 -16.01 7.69
C SER A 119 1.68 -17.33 8.21
N ILE A 120 2.53 -18.26 8.66
CA ILE A 120 2.05 -19.52 9.26
C ILE A 120 1.32 -19.26 10.59
N ALA A 121 1.88 -18.41 11.46
CA ALA A 121 1.30 -18.09 12.76
C ALA A 121 -0.03 -17.34 12.64
N ASP A 122 -0.12 -16.44 11.64
CA ASP A 122 -1.27 -15.58 11.43
C ASP A 122 -2.43 -16.28 10.68
N PHE A 123 -2.19 -17.44 10.10
CA PHE A 123 -3.23 -18.18 9.37
C PHE A 123 -4.47 -18.48 10.21
N LYS A 124 -4.32 -18.66 11.53
CA LYS A 124 -5.45 -18.82 12.46
C LYS A 124 -6.38 -17.61 12.49
N TRP A 125 -5.87 -16.40 12.17
CA TRP A 125 -6.58 -15.12 12.16
C TRP A 125 -7.20 -14.78 10.80
N ARG A 126 -7.09 -15.63 9.76
CA ARG A 126 -7.51 -15.34 8.38
C ARG A 126 -8.96 -14.88 8.21
N TYR A 127 -9.81 -15.12 9.20
CA TYR A 127 -11.21 -14.68 9.21
C TYR A 127 -11.45 -13.41 10.02
N HIS A 128 -10.51 -12.93 10.83
CA HIS A 128 -10.71 -11.81 11.75
C HIS A 128 -10.72 -10.42 11.09
N ASN A 129 -10.26 -10.30 9.84
CA ASN A 129 -10.38 -9.08 9.05
C ASN A 129 -11.78 -8.93 8.44
N TYR A 130 -12.11 -7.71 8.05
CA TYR A 130 -13.34 -7.40 7.33
C TYR A 130 -13.03 -7.23 5.83
N PRO A 131 -13.43 -8.17 4.94
CA PRO A 131 -13.13 -8.12 3.51
C PRO A 131 -13.87 -7.00 2.78
N VAL A 132 -14.84 -6.38 3.43
CA VAL A 132 -15.50 -5.15 3.03
C VAL A 132 -15.67 -4.24 4.26
N ASN A 133 -15.35 -2.97 4.13
CA ASN A 133 -15.52 -1.97 5.17
C ASN A 133 -15.88 -0.61 4.57
N GLN A 134 -16.08 0.41 5.41
CA GLN A 134 -16.56 1.74 5.00
C GLN A 134 -15.58 2.50 4.10
N MET A 135 -14.30 2.12 4.06
CA MET A 135 -13.27 2.81 3.27
C MET A 135 -12.89 2.04 2.00
N PHE A 136 -12.77 0.72 2.09
CA PHE A 136 -12.32 -0.14 1.00
C PHE A 136 -12.81 -1.58 1.16
N GLY A 137 -12.44 -2.43 0.24
CA GLY A 137 -12.72 -3.86 0.26
C GLY A 137 -12.97 -4.40 -1.13
N THR A 138 -13.23 -5.70 -1.23
CA THR A 138 -13.39 -6.39 -2.52
C THR A 138 -14.39 -5.69 -3.43
N HIS A 139 -15.49 -5.16 -2.89
CA HIS A 139 -16.53 -4.46 -3.67
C HIS A 139 -16.00 -3.25 -4.43
N SER A 140 -15.12 -2.45 -3.85
CA SER A 140 -14.54 -1.25 -4.49
C SER A 140 -13.21 -1.55 -5.21
N MET A 141 -12.50 -2.60 -4.81
CA MET A 141 -11.24 -3.00 -5.45
C MET A 141 -11.45 -3.56 -6.86
N ILE A 142 -12.55 -4.27 -7.13
CA ILE A 142 -12.87 -4.80 -8.47
C ILE A 142 -12.87 -3.69 -9.53
N PRO A 143 -13.71 -2.64 -9.45
CA PRO A 143 -13.70 -1.57 -10.45
C PRO A 143 -12.39 -0.77 -10.41
N ALA A 144 -11.81 -0.48 -9.24
CA ALA A 144 -10.55 0.24 -9.15
C ALA A 144 -9.41 -0.51 -9.87
N PHE A 145 -9.34 -1.82 -9.72
CA PHE A 145 -8.36 -2.66 -10.39
C PHE A 145 -8.54 -2.62 -11.91
N LEU A 146 -9.76 -2.80 -12.40
CA LEU A 146 -10.05 -2.74 -13.84
C LEU A 146 -9.70 -1.39 -14.45
N ILE A 147 -10.04 -0.30 -13.77
CA ILE A 147 -9.79 1.07 -14.25
C ILE A 147 -8.30 1.40 -14.23
N ASN A 148 -7.59 1.09 -13.14
CA ASN A 148 -6.24 1.60 -12.91
C ASN A 148 -5.13 0.62 -13.28
N GLN A 149 -5.39 -0.70 -13.26
CA GLN A 149 -4.37 -1.72 -13.48
C GLN A 149 -4.51 -2.42 -14.84
N HIS A 150 -5.75 -2.65 -15.32
CA HIS A 150 -5.96 -3.30 -16.59
C HIS A 150 -5.86 -2.31 -17.76
N SER A 151 -4.67 -2.14 -18.31
CA SER A 151 -4.45 -1.36 -19.54
C SER A 151 -4.99 -2.12 -20.77
N ILE A 152 -5.42 -1.37 -21.80
CA ILE A 152 -5.85 -1.92 -23.08
C ILE A 152 -5.02 -1.26 -24.18
N SER A 153 -4.15 -2.01 -24.83
CA SER A 153 -3.31 -1.58 -25.95
C SER A 153 -3.60 -2.32 -27.26
N ASN A 154 -4.44 -3.34 -27.22
CA ASN A 154 -4.86 -4.13 -28.37
C ASN A 154 -6.20 -4.85 -28.11
N VAL A 155 -6.75 -5.48 -29.16
CA VAL A 155 -8.05 -6.18 -29.12
C VAL A 155 -8.07 -7.35 -28.15
N LYS A 156 -6.94 -8.08 -27.99
CA LYS A 156 -6.86 -9.17 -27.03
C LYS A 156 -7.07 -8.66 -25.61
N GLU A 157 -6.37 -7.59 -25.23
CA GLU A 157 -6.47 -7.00 -23.90
C GLU A 157 -7.86 -6.43 -23.60
N ALA A 158 -8.57 -5.91 -24.64
CA ALA A 158 -9.97 -5.52 -24.51
C ALA A 158 -10.87 -6.73 -24.22
N LYS A 159 -10.65 -7.86 -24.89
CA LYS A 159 -11.36 -9.11 -24.62
C LYS A 159 -11.03 -9.69 -23.25
N ASP A 160 -9.79 -9.60 -22.79
CA ASP A 160 -9.36 -9.99 -21.45
C ASP A 160 -10.08 -9.15 -20.38
N TYR A 161 -10.25 -7.83 -20.61
CA TYR A 161 -11.05 -6.96 -19.73
C TYR A 161 -12.52 -7.44 -19.66
N ILE A 162 -13.14 -7.75 -20.80
CA ILE A 162 -14.51 -8.28 -20.86
C ILE A 162 -14.61 -9.62 -20.12
N SER A 163 -13.61 -10.50 -20.26
CA SER A 163 -13.54 -11.75 -19.51
C SER A 163 -13.50 -11.51 -18.00
N ARG A 164 -12.74 -10.52 -17.54
CA ARG A 164 -12.73 -10.10 -16.13
C ARG A 164 -14.08 -9.54 -15.68
N LEU A 165 -14.78 -8.76 -16.52
CA LEU A 165 -16.16 -8.32 -16.20
C LEU A 165 -17.09 -9.52 -15.97
N ASN A 166 -17.03 -10.54 -16.82
CA ASN A 166 -17.79 -11.77 -16.65
C ASN A 166 -17.36 -12.56 -15.40
N GLY A 167 -16.07 -12.55 -15.07
CA GLY A 167 -15.49 -13.21 -13.90
C GLY A 167 -15.88 -12.58 -12.56
N VAL A 168 -16.43 -11.36 -12.54
CA VAL A 168 -16.91 -10.68 -11.32
C VAL A 168 -17.91 -11.53 -10.54
N THR A 169 -18.70 -12.34 -11.23
CA THR A 169 -19.66 -13.25 -10.59
C THR A 169 -18.97 -14.20 -9.62
N GLY A 170 -17.89 -14.85 -10.04
CA GLY A 170 -17.13 -15.77 -9.17
C GLY A 170 -16.49 -15.06 -7.98
N VAL A 171 -15.93 -13.87 -8.20
CA VAL A 171 -15.32 -13.07 -7.12
C VAL A 171 -16.33 -12.65 -6.05
N ILE A 172 -17.51 -12.18 -6.47
CA ILE A 172 -18.57 -11.77 -5.54
C ILE A 172 -19.19 -12.99 -4.83
N ASP A 173 -19.38 -14.11 -5.50
CA ASP A 173 -19.88 -15.33 -4.88
C ASP A 173 -18.92 -15.85 -3.81
N GLN A 174 -17.61 -15.83 -4.08
CA GLN A 174 -16.59 -16.18 -3.10
C GLN A 174 -16.58 -15.21 -1.92
N LEU A 175 -16.72 -13.91 -2.17
CA LEU A 175 -16.83 -12.90 -1.12
C LEU A 175 -18.03 -13.17 -0.21
N ILE A 176 -19.19 -13.46 -0.76
CA ILE A 176 -20.40 -13.77 0.02
C ILE A 176 -20.19 -15.05 0.85
N THR A 177 -19.55 -16.06 0.28
CA THR A 177 -19.20 -17.29 0.99
C THR A 177 -18.28 -16.98 2.18
N ASP A 178 -17.24 -16.19 1.97
CA ASP A 178 -16.30 -15.77 3.00
C ASP A 178 -16.96 -14.94 4.11
N LEU A 179 -17.85 -14.03 3.74
CA LEU A 179 -18.64 -13.23 4.71
C LEU A 179 -19.56 -14.11 5.54
N ASN A 180 -20.18 -15.14 4.93
CA ASN A 180 -21.05 -16.08 5.63
C ASN A 180 -20.26 -16.91 6.65
N VAL A 181 -19.11 -17.46 6.27
CA VAL A 181 -18.21 -18.20 7.19
C VAL A 181 -17.81 -17.33 8.38
N ARG A 182 -17.49 -16.05 8.15
CA ARG A 182 -17.17 -15.09 9.22
C ARG A 182 -18.36 -14.86 10.14
N ALA A 183 -19.54 -14.66 9.56
CA ALA A 183 -20.77 -14.44 10.34
C ALA A 183 -21.16 -15.64 11.21
N GLU A 184 -20.92 -16.87 10.74
CA GLU A 184 -21.10 -18.09 11.52
C GLU A 184 -20.09 -18.21 12.67
N LYS A 185 -18.89 -17.65 12.49
CA LYS A 185 -17.85 -17.56 13.53
C LYS A 185 -18.04 -16.37 14.48
N GLY A 186 -19.10 -15.58 14.34
CA GLY A 186 -19.34 -14.38 15.16
C GLY A 186 -18.48 -13.17 14.74
N ILE A 187 -17.89 -13.19 13.56
CA ILE A 187 -17.06 -12.12 13.02
C ILE A 187 -17.90 -11.32 12.02
N ILE A 188 -18.55 -10.28 12.50
CA ILE A 188 -19.37 -9.35 11.71
C ILE A 188 -18.88 -7.94 11.96
N ALA A 189 -18.73 -7.15 10.89
CA ALA A 189 -18.36 -5.73 11.01
C ALA A 189 -19.38 -4.95 11.87
N PRO A 190 -18.98 -3.85 12.52
CA PRO A 190 -19.91 -2.97 13.21
C PRO A 190 -21.02 -2.47 12.27
N LYS A 191 -22.20 -2.25 12.82
CA LYS A 191 -23.41 -1.94 12.04
C LYS A 191 -23.26 -0.71 11.14
N PHE A 192 -22.56 0.33 11.60
CA PHE A 192 -22.35 1.56 10.84
C PHE A 192 -21.60 1.36 9.51
N VAL A 193 -20.86 0.25 9.35
CA VAL A 193 -20.09 -0.07 8.14
C VAL A 193 -21.00 -0.35 6.94
N PHE A 194 -22.13 -1.05 7.17
CA PHE A 194 -22.97 -1.61 6.11
C PHE A 194 -23.59 -0.58 5.17
N PRO A 195 -24.19 0.53 5.64
CA PRO A 195 -24.74 1.56 4.75
C PRO A 195 -23.70 2.09 3.76
N HIS A 196 -22.46 2.32 4.19
CA HIS A 196 -21.39 2.83 3.33
C HIS A 196 -20.99 1.81 2.23
N VAL A 197 -20.86 0.53 2.60
CA VAL A 197 -20.52 -0.52 1.63
C VAL A 197 -21.65 -0.73 0.63
N ILE A 198 -22.90 -0.71 1.10
CA ILE A 198 -24.08 -0.83 0.26
C ILE A 198 -24.17 0.33 -0.74
N ASP A 199 -23.94 1.55 -0.29
CA ASP A 199 -23.97 2.75 -1.15
C ASP A 199 -22.84 2.74 -2.18
N SER A 200 -21.62 2.41 -1.78
CA SER A 200 -20.51 2.21 -2.72
C SER A 200 -20.83 1.17 -3.78
N SER A 201 -21.43 0.04 -3.34
CA SER A 201 -21.82 -1.04 -4.27
C SER A 201 -22.92 -0.61 -5.24
N LYS A 202 -23.90 0.20 -4.81
CA LYS A 202 -24.92 0.78 -5.68
C LYS A 202 -24.35 1.73 -6.72
N ASN A 203 -23.37 2.58 -6.32
CA ASN A 203 -22.73 3.53 -7.22
C ASN A 203 -21.97 2.84 -8.38
N ILE A 204 -21.47 1.62 -8.17
CA ILE A 204 -20.77 0.85 -9.21
C ILE A 204 -21.73 0.40 -10.33
N ILE A 205 -22.97 0.12 -9.99
CA ILE A 205 -24.01 -0.33 -10.93
C ILE A 205 -25.02 0.77 -11.28
N HIS A 206 -24.63 2.03 -11.14
CA HIS A 206 -25.39 3.22 -11.54
C HIS A 206 -24.97 3.71 -12.93
N GLY A 207 -25.92 4.30 -13.71
CA GLY A 207 -25.69 4.81 -15.06
C GLY A 207 -25.75 3.75 -16.15
N ALA A 208 -25.47 4.13 -17.40
CA ALA A 208 -25.50 3.20 -18.53
C ALA A 208 -24.34 2.16 -18.42
N PRO A 209 -24.56 0.89 -18.78
CA PRO A 209 -25.72 0.30 -19.45
C PRO A 209 -26.78 -0.24 -18.48
N PHE A 210 -26.66 0.01 -17.16
CA PHE A 210 -27.54 -0.53 -16.12
C PHE A 210 -28.91 0.15 -16.09
N GLU A 211 -28.92 1.45 -16.39
CA GLU A 211 -30.09 2.31 -16.46
C GLU A 211 -29.86 3.43 -17.48
N LYS A 212 -30.87 4.29 -17.74
CA LYS A 212 -30.72 5.43 -18.64
C LYS A 212 -29.93 6.54 -17.97
N GLY A 213 -29.03 7.18 -18.69
CA GLY A 213 -28.21 8.30 -18.20
C GLY A 213 -26.79 8.23 -18.75
N ASP A 214 -25.90 8.91 -18.07
CA ASP A 214 -24.47 8.89 -18.36
C ASP A 214 -23.87 7.50 -18.17
N ASP A 215 -22.76 7.23 -18.81
CA ASP A 215 -22.07 5.95 -18.68
C ASP A 215 -21.66 5.69 -17.22
N SER A 216 -21.82 4.46 -16.76
CA SER A 216 -21.22 4.00 -15.51
C SER A 216 -19.69 4.12 -15.58
N THR A 217 -19.05 4.24 -14.44
CA THR A 217 -17.59 4.41 -14.38
C THR A 217 -16.83 3.33 -15.14
N LEU A 218 -17.27 2.06 -15.04
CA LEU A 218 -16.65 0.96 -15.79
C LEU A 218 -16.87 1.06 -17.30
N LEU A 219 -18.06 1.43 -17.75
CA LEU A 219 -18.33 1.58 -19.17
C LEU A 219 -17.58 2.77 -19.77
N ALA A 220 -17.54 3.90 -19.06
CA ALA A 220 -16.79 5.08 -19.46
C ALA A 220 -15.30 4.79 -19.60
N ASP A 221 -14.70 4.08 -18.64
CA ASP A 221 -13.29 3.67 -18.71
C ASP A 221 -13.01 2.75 -19.89
N PHE A 222 -13.85 1.72 -20.07
CA PHE A 222 -13.69 0.77 -21.18
C PHE A 222 -13.80 1.47 -22.52
N LYS A 223 -14.83 2.31 -22.72
CA LYS A 223 -15.01 3.12 -23.94
C LYS A 223 -13.78 3.99 -24.21
N ARG A 224 -13.29 4.70 -23.20
CA ARG A 224 -12.09 5.54 -23.31
C ARG A 224 -10.88 4.74 -23.78
N LYS A 225 -10.63 3.57 -23.19
CA LYS A 225 -9.49 2.69 -23.53
C LYS A 225 -9.63 2.11 -24.94
N VAL A 226 -10.82 1.62 -25.33
CA VAL A 226 -11.06 1.02 -26.64
C VAL A 226 -11.06 2.08 -27.76
N THR A 227 -11.60 3.27 -27.49
CA THR A 227 -11.60 4.36 -28.47
C THR A 227 -10.18 4.80 -28.86
N ALA A 228 -9.21 4.68 -27.94
CA ALA A 228 -7.81 4.99 -28.19
C ALA A 228 -7.07 3.95 -29.06
N LEU A 229 -7.66 2.78 -29.32
CA LEU A 229 -7.03 1.77 -30.17
C LEU A 229 -7.07 2.17 -31.65
N GLU A 230 -6.04 1.83 -32.40
CA GLU A 230 -5.95 2.00 -33.85
C GLU A 230 -6.58 0.80 -34.58
N ILE A 231 -7.91 0.63 -34.45
CA ILE A 231 -8.72 -0.42 -35.07
C ILE A 231 -9.96 0.17 -35.74
N GLY A 232 -10.64 -0.62 -36.57
CA GLY A 232 -11.85 -0.20 -37.27
C GLY A 232 -13.01 0.16 -36.32
N GLN A 233 -13.83 1.16 -36.69
CA GLN A 233 -14.95 1.60 -35.84
C GLN A 233 -15.93 0.46 -35.51
N GLY A 234 -16.26 -0.41 -36.48
CA GLY A 234 -17.15 -1.55 -36.25
C GLY A 234 -16.62 -2.54 -35.22
N GLU A 235 -15.28 -2.70 -35.12
CA GLU A 235 -14.66 -3.54 -34.09
C GLU A 235 -14.71 -2.87 -32.72
N LYS A 236 -14.50 -1.52 -32.66
CA LYS A 236 -14.70 -0.75 -31.41
C LYS A 236 -16.14 -0.88 -30.90
N ASP A 237 -17.12 -0.71 -31.79
CA ASP A 237 -18.54 -0.79 -31.45
C ASP A 237 -18.92 -2.21 -30.94
N SER A 238 -18.36 -3.25 -31.56
CA SER A 238 -18.56 -4.64 -31.10
C SER A 238 -17.98 -4.85 -29.69
N LEU A 239 -16.75 -4.43 -29.43
CA LEU A 239 -16.12 -4.55 -28.11
C LEU A 239 -16.91 -3.79 -27.03
N ILE A 240 -17.40 -2.59 -27.34
CA ILE A 240 -18.21 -1.78 -26.41
C ILE A 240 -19.57 -2.46 -26.15
N SER A 241 -20.17 -3.07 -27.16
CA SER A 241 -21.39 -3.86 -27.00
C SER A 241 -21.17 -5.07 -26.08
N ASP A 242 -20.09 -5.85 -26.33
CA ASP A 242 -19.75 -7.03 -25.53
C ASP A 242 -19.47 -6.65 -24.06
N ALA A 243 -18.78 -5.55 -23.82
CA ALA A 243 -18.56 -5.04 -22.46
C ALA A 243 -19.87 -4.61 -21.79
N SER A 244 -20.77 -3.94 -22.54
CA SER A 244 -22.08 -3.54 -22.04
C SER A 244 -22.94 -4.74 -21.67
N ASP A 245 -22.84 -5.83 -22.43
CA ASP A 245 -23.57 -7.07 -22.14
C ASP A 245 -22.97 -7.78 -20.92
N ALA A 246 -21.65 -7.84 -20.75
CA ALA A 246 -20.99 -8.35 -19.56
C ALA A 246 -21.36 -7.55 -18.30
N LEU A 247 -21.42 -6.22 -18.40
CA LEU A 247 -21.87 -5.36 -17.31
C LEU A 247 -23.31 -5.69 -16.88
N LYS A 248 -24.24 -5.83 -17.84
CA LYS A 248 -25.64 -6.14 -17.56
C LYS A 248 -25.86 -7.58 -17.05
N SER A 249 -25.14 -8.55 -17.62
CA SER A 249 -25.39 -9.98 -17.37
C SER A 249 -24.59 -10.56 -16.21
N ALA A 250 -23.41 -10.01 -15.89
CA ALA A 250 -22.54 -10.49 -14.83
C ALA A 250 -22.41 -9.47 -13.69
N VAL A 251 -21.97 -8.23 -13.98
CA VAL A 251 -21.66 -7.27 -12.92
C VAL A 251 -22.90 -6.82 -12.15
N LYS A 252 -23.98 -6.40 -12.84
CA LYS A 252 -25.21 -5.94 -12.16
C LYS A 252 -25.85 -7.01 -11.27
N PRO A 253 -26.05 -8.25 -11.72
CA PRO A 253 -26.62 -9.31 -10.86
C PRO A 253 -25.73 -9.61 -9.65
N SER A 254 -24.42 -9.64 -9.83
CA SER A 254 -23.44 -9.94 -8.76
C SER A 254 -23.47 -8.87 -7.66
N TYR A 255 -23.38 -7.59 -8.03
CA TYR A 255 -23.49 -6.51 -7.05
C TYR A 255 -24.88 -6.44 -6.41
N SER A 256 -25.95 -6.69 -7.15
CA SER A 256 -27.31 -6.77 -6.58
C SER A 256 -27.42 -7.89 -5.54
N LYS A 257 -26.79 -9.06 -5.79
CA LYS A 257 -26.70 -10.17 -4.84
C LYS A 257 -25.92 -9.77 -3.59
N LEU A 258 -24.77 -9.10 -3.76
CA LEU A 258 -23.95 -8.60 -2.65
C LEU A 258 -24.71 -7.59 -1.79
N ILE A 259 -25.36 -6.59 -2.40
CA ILE A 259 -26.18 -5.57 -1.71
C ILE A 259 -27.28 -6.25 -0.87
N ASN A 260 -28.00 -7.20 -1.43
CA ASN A 260 -29.04 -7.93 -0.73
C ASN A 260 -28.49 -8.74 0.46
N TYR A 261 -27.34 -9.39 0.28
CA TYR A 261 -26.68 -10.14 1.33
C TYR A 261 -26.20 -9.21 2.47
N LEU A 262 -25.57 -8.10 2.12
CA LEU A 262 -25.10 -7.10 3.11
C LEU A 262 -26.25 -6.51 3.91
N ALA A 263 -27.39 -6.21 3.27
CA ALA A 263 -28.59 -5.74 3.96
C ALA A 263 -29.21 -6.76 4.95
N GLN A 264 -29.00 -8.05 4.68
CA GLN A 264 -29.38 -9.12 5.63
C GLN A 264 -28.36 -9.24 6.76
N LEU A 265 -27.06 -9.15 6.44
CA LEU A 265 -25.98 -9.24 7.42
C LEU A 265 -25.98 -8.03 8.40
N GLU A 266 -26.33 -6.84 7.91
CA GLU A 266 -26.52 -5.63 8.75
C GLU A 266 -27.51 -5.86 9.90
N LYS A 267 -28.59 -6.61 9.68
CA LYS A 267 -29.57 -6.93 10.73
C LYS A 267 -29.00 -7.80 11.86
N ARG A 268 -27.88 -8.49 11.61
CA ARG A 268 -27.16 -9.34 12.57
C ARG A 268 -26.01 -8.58 13.23
N ALA A 269 -25.64 -7.42 12.71
CA ALA A 269 -24.55 -6.59 13.21
C ALA A 269 -24.97 -5.83 14.47
N ASP A 270 -24.01 -5.56 15.32
CA ASP A 270 -24.15 -4.78 16.54
C ASP A 270 -23.31 -3.48 16.48
N ASP A 271 -23.45 -2.64 17.51
CA ASP A 271 -22.76 -1.35 17.63
C ASP A 271 -21.44 -1.44 18.41
N ARG A 272 -20.90 -2.65 18.63
CA ARG A 272 -19.58 -2.84 19.24
C ARG A 272 -18.50 -2.62 18.19
N ASP A 273 -17.60 -1.68 18.44
CA ASP A 273 -16.69 -1.18 17.39
C ASP A 273 -15.30 -1.82 17.42
N GLY A 274 -14.83 -2.26 18.59
CA GLY A 274 -13.46 -2.72 18.75
C GLY A 274 -13.20 -4.19 18.42
N ALA A 275 -11.93 -4.55 18.21
CA ALA A 275 -11.49 -5.93 18.00
C ALA A 275 -11.80 -6.85 19.20
N TRP A 276 -11.91 -6.29 20.38
CA TRP A 276 -12.29 -7.01 21.61
C TRP A 276 -13.63 -7.76 21.53
N LYS A 277 -14.51 -7.40 20.59
CA LYS A 277 -15.77 -8.10 20.36
C LYS A 277 -15.63 -9.45 19.65
N LEU A 278 -14.49 -9.65 18.96
CA LEU A 278 -14.23 -10.83 18.15
C LEU A 278 -13.83 -12.02 19.04
N PRO A 279 -14.04 -13.27 18.61
CA PRO A 279 -13.46 -14.43 19.26
C PRO A 279 -11.94 -14.26 19.41
N ASP A 280 -11.40 -14.48 20.61
CA ASP A 280 -9.97 -14.23 20.92
C ASP A 280 -9.47 -12.82 20.51
N GLY A 281 -10.36 -11.83 20.57
CA GLY A 281 -10.14 -10.48 20.04
C GLY A 281 -8.93 -9.76 20.63
N GLU A 282 -8.64 -9.93 21.92
CA GLU A 282 -7.43 -9.39 22.57
C GLU A 282 -6.16 -9.98 21.96
N ALA A 283 -6.09 -11.31 21.82
CA ALA A 283 -4.94 -11.97 21.22
C ALA A 283 -4.77 -11.61 19.74
N PHE A 284 -5.88 -11.47 19.00
CA PHE A 284 -5.87 -10.99 17.62
C PHE A 284 -5.32 -9.57 17.54
N TYR A 285 -5.80 -8.64 18.39
CA TYR A 285 -5.36 -7.25 18.37
C TYR A 285 -3.89 -7.09 18.77
N ASN A 286 -3.43 -7.80 19.80
CA ASN A 286 -2.01 -7.80 20.19
C ASN A 286 -1.12 -8.33 19.04
N ASN A 287 -1.56 -9.37 18.32
CA ASN A 287 -0.86 -9.83 17.14
C ASN A 287 -0.83 -8.76 16.03
N ALA A 288 -1.95 -8.05 15.78
CA ALA A 288 -2.02 -6.99 14.79
C ALA A 288 -1.09 -5.81 15.15
N LEU A 289 -1.02 -5.42 16.43
CA LEU A 289 -0.07 -4.40 16.90
C LEU A 289 1.36 -4.80 16.61
N LYS A 290 1.77 -6.02 17.00
CA LYS A 290 3.14 -6.51 16.75
C LYS A 290 3.48 -6.54 15.26
N ARG A 291 2.57 -6.97 14.39
CA ARG A 291 2.78 -7.03 12.94
C ARG A 291 2.89 -5.65 12.31
N THR A 292 2.03 -4.71 12.75
CA THR A 292 1.96 -3.38 12.17
C THR A 292 3.10 -2.48 12.65
N THR A 293 3.41 -2.51 13.95
CA THR A 293 4.43 -1.64 14.55
C THR A 293 5.84 -2.22 14.46
N THR A 294 5.98 -3.54 14.22
CA THR A 294 7.26 -4.27 14.30
C THR A 294 7.96 -4.16 15.66
N THR A 295 7.18 -3.89 16.72
CA THR A 295 7.66 -3.78 18.11
C THR A 295 6.91 -4.73 19.04
N ASP A 296 7.39 -4.87 20.27
CA ASP A 296 6.71 -5.61 21.34
C ASP A 296 5.91 -4.68 22.27
N LEU A 297 5.62 -3.43 21.85
CA LEU A 297 4.85 -2.47 22.62
C LEU A 297 3.41 -2.96 22.83
N THR A 298 2.92 -2.82 24.04
CA THR A 298 1.53 -3.10 24.39
C THR A 298 0.60 -1.97 23.95
N ALA A 299 -0.69 -2.26 23.81
CA ALA A 299 -1.71 -1.23 23.52
C ALA A 299 -1.66 -0.07 24.53
N LYS A 300 -1.38 -0.34 25.81
CA LYS A 300 -1.28 0.69 26.86
C LYS A 300 -0.06 1.60 26.65
N GLU A 301 1.07 1.04 26.27
CA GLU A 301 2.29 1.81 26.00
C GLU A 301 2.12 2.68 24.74
N ILE A 302 1.54 2.11 23.68
CA ILE A 302 1.23 2.86 22.44
C ILE A 302 0.26 4.01 22.74
N HIS A 303 -0.78 3.76 23.54
CA HIS A 303 -1.72 4.80 23.97
C HIS A 303 -1.02 5.95 24.71
N ALA A 304 -0.13 5.61 25.66
CA ALA A 304 0.62 6.60 26.41
C ALA A 304 1.55 7.44 25.53
N ILE A 305 2.22 6.80 24.55
CA ILE A 305 3.01 7.50 23.53
C ILE A 305 2.13 8.48 22.77
N GLY A 306 0.95 8.03 22.30
CA GLY A 306 -0.01 8.89 21.60
C GLY A 306 -0.41 10.14 22.40
N LEU A 307 -0.74 9.99 23.68
CA LEU A 307 -1.08 11.11 24.57
C LEU A 307 0.09 12.09 24.73
N SER A 308 1.31 11.58 24.87
CA SER A 308 2.52 12.40 24.98
C SER A 308 2.76 13.21 23.72
N GLU A 309 2.66 12.56 22.55
CA GLU A 309 2.86 13.21 21.25
C GLU A 309 1.80 14.27 20.96
N VAL A 310 0.51 14.00 21.27
CA VAL A 310 -0.55 15.02 21.16
C VAL A 310 -0.20 16.25 21.97
N THR A 311 0.31 16.08 23.19
CA THR A 311 0.71 17.20 24.05
C THR A 311 1.88 17.99 23.44
N ARG A 312 2.91 17.32 23.00
CA ARG A 312 4.09 17.94 22.36
C ARG A 312 3.70 18.75 21.13
N ILE A 313 2.89 18.15 20.24
CA ILE A 313 2.48 18.81 19.00
C ILE A 313 1.58 20.03 19.30
N HIS A 314 0.71 19.95 20.29
CA HIS A 314 -0.08 21.10 20.73
C HIS A 314 0.80 22.27 21.22
N ASP A 315 1.91 21.99 21.88
CA ASP A 315 2.85 23.03 22.31
C ASP A 315 3.53 23.71 21.11
N GLU A 316 4.00 22.95 20.13
CA GLU A 316 4.55 23.51 18.88
C GLU A 316 3.49 24.31 18.08
N MET A 317 2.25 23.85 18.04
CA MET A 317 1.15 24.60 17.41
C MET A 317 0.85 25.92 18.12
N ARG A 318 1.01 25.99 19.46
CA ARG A 318 0.90 27.25 20.22
C ARG A 318 1.99 28.25 19.85
N GLU A 319 3.20 27.77 19.58
CA GLU A 319 4.30 28.62 19.10
C GLU A 319 3.94 29.26 17.75
N ILE A 320 3.43 28.46 16.80
CA ILE A 320 2.99 28.98 15.49
C ILE A 320 1.83 29.99 15.67
N LYS A 321 0.83 29.65 16.47
CA LYS A 321 -0.28 30.56 16.79
C LYS A 321 0.22 31.91 17.32
N ASN A 322 1.22 31.90 18.20
CA ASN A 322 1.82 33.13 18.74
C ASN A 322 2.60 33.87 17.66
N LYS A 323 3.36 33.16 16.81
CA LYS A 323 4.13 33.72 15.69
C LYS A 323 3.27 34.48 14.69
N VAL A 324 2.07 33.95 14.37
CA VAL A 324 1.10 34.63 13.47
C VAL A 324 0.27 35.70 14.18
N GLY A 325 0.46 35.90 15.49
CA GLY A 325 -0.22 36.94 16.25
C GLY A 325 -1.70 36.69 16.55
N PHE A 326 -2.18 35.44 16.41
CA PHE A 326 -3.58 35.10 16.67
C PHE A 326 -3.94 35.28 18.15
N LYS A 327 -5.05 35.97 18.39
CA LYS A 327 -5.56 36.23 19.75
C LYS A 327 -6.60 35.19 20.12
N GLY A 328 -6.34 34.42 21.16
CA GLY A 328 -7.19 33.32 21.62
C GLY A 328 -6.34 32.10 22.04
N ASP A 329 -7.02 31.07 22.50
CA ASP A 329 -6.37 29.79 22.84
C ASP A 329 -6.12 28.92 21.60
N LEU A 330 -5.48 27.76 21.79
CA LEU A 330 -5.19 26.83 20.69
C LEU A 330 -6.47 26.31 20.04
N LYS A 331 -7.53 26.07 20.82
CA LYS A 331 -8.80 25.55 20.29
C LYS A 331 -9.46 26.59 19.35
N ALA A 332 -9.43 27.85 19.73
CA ALA A 332 -9.92 28.94 18.88
C ALA A 332 -9.10 29.10 17.61
N PHE A 333 -7.78 28.89 17.69
CA PHE A 333 -6.90 28.91 16.52
C PHE A 333 -7.16 27.73 15.58
N MET A 334 -7.32 26.52 16.12
CA MET A 334 -7.71 25.35 15.34
C MET A 334 -9.05 25.56 14.62
N GLN A 335 -10.03 26.17 15.32
CA GLN A 335 -11.32 26.50 14.72
C GLN A 335 -11.20 27.55 13.61
N PHE A 336 -10.35 28.57 13.78
CA PHE A 336 -10.03 29.54 12.73
C PHE A 336 -9.42 28.84 11.51
N MET A 337 -8.41 28.00 11.71
CA MET A 337 -7.78 27.23 10.62
C MET A 337 -8.77 26.35 9.87
N LYS A 338 -9.74 25.76 10.60
CA LYS A 338 -10.78 24.89 10.02
C LYS A 338 -11.84 25.63 9.21
N THR A 339 -12.19 26.87 9.58
CA THR A 339 -13.40 27.51 9.06
C THR A 339 -13.16 28.75 8.20
N ASP A 340 -11.96 29.33 8.24
CA ASP A 340 -11.67 30.52 7.46
C ASP A 340 -11.48 30.15 5.99
N LYS A 341 -12.25 30.81 5.12
CA LYS A 341 -12.30 30.52 3.69
C LYS A 341 -10.97 30.77 2.95
N GLN A 342 -10.06 31.55 3.53
CA GLN A 342 -8.74 31.78 2.93
C GLN A 342 -7.94 30.48 2.74
N PHE A 343 -8.27 29.44 3.50
CA PHE A 343 -7.57 28.15 3.48
C PHE A 343 -8.19 27.12 2.54
N TYR A 344 -9.18 27.47 1.75
CA TYR A 344 -9.90 26.51 0.92
C TYR A 344 -10.08 27.02 -0.50
N TYR A 345 -9.94 26.15 -1.48
CA TYR A 345 -10.39 26.41 -2.83
C TYR A 345 -11.88 26.12 -2.97
N PRO A 346 -12.57 26.81 -3.92
CA PRO A 346 -13.99 26.54 -4.20
C PRO A 346 -14.23 25.05 -4.52
N ASN A 347 -15.38 24.53 -4.09
CA ASN A 347 -15.79 23.16 -4.41
C ASN A 347 -16.43 23.09 -5.80
N ASP A 348 -15.67 23.46 -6.83
CA ASP A 348 -16.03 23.40 -8.24
C ASP A 348 -14.88 22.84 -9.09
N ALA A 349 -15.11 22.68 -10.37
CA ALA A 349 -14.11 22.11 -11.29
C ALA A 349 -12.81 22.94 -11.32
N GLN A 350 -12.89 24.26 -11.21
CA GLN A 350 -11.73 25.14 -11.25
C GLN A 350 -10.92 25.05 -9.96
N GLY A 351 -11.57 25.02 -8.79
CA GLY A 351 -10.91 24.87 -7.51
C GLY A 351 -10.23 23.50 -7.37
N LYS A 352 -10.89 22.44 -7.84
CA LYS A 352 -10.31 21.09 -7.87
C LYS A 352 -9.07 21.02 -8.78
N GLN A 353 -9.15 21.60 -9.98
CA GLN A 353 -8.00 21.63 -10.90
C GLN A 353 -6.85 22.44 -10.29
N ARG A 354 -7.13 23.59 -9.69
CA ARG A 354 -6.11 24.41 -9.02
C ARG A 354 -5.39 23.64 -7.92
N TYR A 355 -6.13 22.83 -7.13
CA TYR A 355 -5.51 21.97 -6.10
C TYR A 355 -4.51 20.99 -6.72
N LEU A 356 -4.90 20.31 -7.83
CA LEU A 356 -4.02 19.35 -8.52
C LEU A 356 -2.77 20.01 -9.12
N ASP A 357 -2.94 21.18 -9.72
CA ASP A 357 -1.83 21.93 -10.33
C ASP A 357 -0.83 22.40 -9.27
N GLU A 358 -1.32 22.90 -8.13
CA GLU A 358 -0.48 23.38 -7.06
C GLU A 358 0.23 22.23 -6.31
N ALA A 359 -0.47 21.13 -6.04
CA ALA A 359 0.16 19.93 -5.47
C ALA A 359 1.27 19.38 -6.40
N THR A 360 1.05 19.43 -7.73
CA THR A 360 2.07 19.05 -8.71
C THR A 360 3.25 20.01 -8.66
N GLY A 361 3.02 21.31 -8.58
CA GLY A 361 4.05 22.34 -8.49
C GLY A 361 4.92 22.20 -7.22
N LEU A 362 4.33 21.83 -6.09
CA LEU A 362 5.06 21.54 -4.85
C LEU A 362 6.00 20.35 -5.02
N ILE A 363 5.53 19.27 -5.64
CA ILE A 363 6.34 18.10 -5.94
C ILE A 363 7.49 18.44 -6.90
N ASP A 364 7.20 19.20 -7.96
CA ASP A 364 8.21 19.61 -8.94
C ASP A 364 9.26 20.54 -8.31
N THR A 365 8.86 21.43 -7.41
CA THR A 365 9.77 22.26 -6.63
C THR A 365 10.70 21.41 -5.76
N MET A 366 10.14 20.42 -5.03
CA MET A 366 10.95 19.51 -4.21
C MET A 366 11.91 18.70 -5.07
N LYS A 367 11.52 18.23 -6.26
CA LYS A 367 12.42 17.53 -7.19
C LYS A 367 13.69 18.32 -7.49
N THR A 368 13.60 19.64 -7.65
CA THR A 368 14.76 20.50 -7.93
C THR A 368 15.74 20.61 -6.77
N ARG A 369 15.29 20.26 -5.56
CA ARG A 369 16.07 20.39 -4.32
C ARG A 369 16.54 19.07 -3.72
N LEU A 370 16.18 17.94 -4.34
CA LEU A 370 16.54 16.61 -3.82
C LEU A 370 18.05 16.40 -3.69
N ASP A 371 18.86 17.03 -4.57
CA ASP A 371 20.33 16.94 -4.52
C ASP A 371 20.94 17.47 -3.22
N GLU A 372 20.20 18.27 -2.46
CA GLU A 372 20.67 18.79 -1.16
C GLU A 372 20.80 17.68 -0.10
N LEU A 373 19.99 16.60 -0.20
CA LEU A 373 19.89 15.55 0.81
C LEU A 373 20.03 14.13 0.27
N PHE A 374 19.75 13.89 -1.01
CA PHE A 374 19.61 12.54 -1.54
C PHE A 374 20.53 12.30 -2.74
N ILE A 375 21.36 11.26 -2.64
CA ILE A 375 22.23 10.80 -3.73
C ILE A 375 21.41 10.06 -4.79
N VAL A 376 20.48 9.19 -4.35
CA VAL A 376 19.64 8.37 -5.22
C VAL A 376 18.25 9.00 -5.36
N LYS A 377 17.75 9.06 -6.58
CA LYS A 377 16.44 9.59 -6.93
C LYS A 377 15.65 8.56 -7.71
N PRO A 378 14.29 8.55 -7.61
CA PRO A 378 13.47 7.63 -8.38
C PRO A 378 13.55 7.94 -9.88
N LYS A 379 13.57 6.91 -10.71
CA LYS A 379 13.50 7.01 -12.17
C LYS A 379 12.05 7.08 -12.65
N ALA A 380 11.15 6.43 -11.91
CA ALA A 380 9.73 6.39 -12.26
C ALA A 380 9.08 7.77 -12.12
N ASP A 381 8.21 8.12 -13.07
CA ASP A 381 7.40 9.34 -13.02
C ASP A 381 6.32 9.27 -11.94
N LEU A 382 5.89 10.45 -11.46
CA LEU A 382 4.76 10.62 -10.56
C LEU A 382 3.70 11.53 -11.21
N LYS A 383 2.42 11.14 -11.06
CA LYS A 383 1.26 11.98 -11.45
C LYS A 383 0.37 12.24 -10.24
N VAL A 384 -0.17 13.45 -10.15
CA VAL A 384 -1.21 13.81 -9.18
C VAL A 384 -2.57 13.69 -9.86
N LYS A 385 -3.53 13.00 -9.21
CA LYS A 385 -4.89 12.80 -9.74
C LYS A 385 -5.93 12.92 -8.64
N ALA A 386 -7.15 13.31 -9.02
CA ALA A 386 -8.32 13.16 -8.16
C ALA A 386 -8.71 11.68 -8.01
N VAL A 387 -9.23 11.33 -6.84
CA VAL A 387 -9.86 10.02 -6.60
C VAL A 387 -11.09 9.88 -7.51
N GLU A 388 -11.32 8.68 -8.02
CA GLU A 388 -12.43 8.41 -8.94
C GLU A 388 -13.80 8.54 -8.26
N ALA A 389 -14.76 9.10 -8.97
CA ALA A 389 -16.09 9.46 -8.46
C ALA A 389 -16.85 8.30 -7.78
N PHE A 390 -16.65 7.05 -8.22
CA PHE A 390 -17.35 5.90 -7.65
C PHE A 390 -16.93 5.57 -6.20
N ARG A 391 -15.71 5.98 -5.79
CA ARG A 391 -15.15 5.68 -4.46
C ARG A 391 -14.75 6.92 -3.64
N GLU A 392 -14.82 8.13 -4.21
CA GLU A 392 -14.32 9.35 -3.56
C GLU A 392 -14.99 9.63 -2.20
N LYS A 393 -16.31 9.31 -2.05
CA LYS A 393 -17.05 9.51 -0.79
C LYS A 393 -16.53 8.68 0.38
N ALA A 394 -15.98 7.50 0.08
CA ALA A 394 -15.52 6.53 1.08
C ALA A 394 -13.99 6.54 1.23
N ALA A 395 -13.26 7.08 0.25
CA ALA A 395 -11.81 7.12 0.25
C ALA A 395 -11.26 8.06 1.33
N GLY A 396 -10.05 7.75 1.82
CA GLY A 396 -9.27 8.65 2.66
C GLY A 396 -8.91 9.97 1.95
N LYS A 397 -8.32 10.90 2.69
CA LYS A 397 -7.92 12.23 2.18
C LYS A 397 -6.98 12.14 0.97
N ALA A 398 -6.01 11.22 1.03
CA ALA A 398 -5.06 10.94 -0.03
C ALA A 398 -4.52 9.51 0.10
N PHE A 399 -3.90 9.02 -0.97
CA PHE A 399 -3.12 7.79 -0.97
C PHE A 399 -2.22 7.71 -2.20
N TYR A 400 -1.13 6.96 -2.05
CA TYR A 400 -0.19 6.69 -3.14
C TYR A 400 -0.44 5.33 -3.78
N GLN A 401 -0.27 5.28 -5.11
CA GLN A 401 -0.23 4.05 -5.90
C GLN A 401 1.12 3.93 -6.60
N GLN A 402 1.81 2.84 -6.37
CA GLN A 402 3.14 2.59 -6.92
C GLN A 402 3.16 2.42 -8.45
N PRO A 403 4.28 2.74 -9.12
CA PRO A 403 4.46 2.52 -10.55
C PRO A 403 4.49 1.03 -10.87
N ALA A 404 4.25 0.69 -12.13
CA ALA A 404 4.51 -0.66 -12.61
C ALA A 404 6.03 -0.83 -12.82
N PRO A 405 6.60 -1.99 -12.43
CA PRO A 405 8.04 -2.23 -12.56
C PRO A 405 8.57 -2.22 -14.00
N ASP A 406 7.70 -2.48 -14.97
CA ASP A 406 8.00 -2.45 -16.40
C ASP A 406 7.93 -1.04 -17.02
N GLY A 407 7.64 0.00 -16.20
CA GLY A 407 7.49 1.38 -16.65
C GLY A 407 6.18 1.69 -17.38
N SER A 408 5.27 0.73 -17.54
CA SER A 408 3.99 0.92 -18.26
C SER A 408 3.02 1.87 -17.56
N ARG A 409 3.16 2.07 -16.24
CA ARG A 409 2.37 2.99 -15.42
C ARG A 409 3.27 3.78 -14.49
N PRO A 410 3.07 5.12 -14.38
CA PRO A 410 3.76 5.95 -13.38
C PRO A 410 3.22 5.69 -11.98
N GLY A 411 3.92 6.19 -10.96
CA GLY A 411 3.35 6.36 -9.63
C GLY A 411 2.22 7.38 -9.65
N ILE A 412 1.25 7.23 -8.75
CA ILE A 412 0.11 8.15 -8.68
C ILE A 412 -0.13 8.57 -7.23
N TYR A 413 -0.08 9.87 -7.01
CA TYR A 413 -0.64 10.49 -5.81
C TYR A 413 -2.11 10.81 -6.06
N TYR A 414 -3.01 10.16 -5.35
CA TYR A 414 -4.45 10.43 -5.39
C TYR A 414 -4.84 11.43 -4.31
N ALA A 415 -5.43 12.58 -4.71
CA ALA A 415 -6.05 13.55 -3.82
C ALA A 415 -7.58 13.39 -3.84
N ASN A 416 -8.21 13.27 -2.68
CA ASN A 416 -9.66 13.16 -2.59
C ASN A 416 -10.31 14.54 -2.61
N LEU A 417 -10.77 14.95 -3.78
CA LEU A 417 -11.38 16.26 -4.01
C LEU A 417 -12.93 16.22 -4.00
N TYR A 418 -13.52 15.18 -3.41
CA TYR A 418 -14.99 15.09 -3.26
C TYR A 418 -15.53 16.28 -2.48
N ASP A 419 -14.93 16.57 -1.35
CA ASP A 419 -15.26 17.67 -0.47
C ASP A 419 -14.04 18.57 -0.28
N MET A 420 -14.04 19.74 -0.92
CA MET A 420 -12.93 20.69 -0.84
C MET A 420 -12.79 21.33 0.56
N GLU A 421 -13.82 21.28 1.42
CA GLU A 421 -13.72 21.72 2.82
C GLU A 421 -12.92 20.72 3.68
N ALA A 422 -12.74 19.48 3.21
CA ALA A 422 -11.84 18.50 3.81
C ALA A 422 -10.37 18.64 3.34
N MET A 423 -10.09 19.52 2.36
CA MET A 423 -8.79 19.66 1.70
C MET A 423 -8.20 21.07 1.84
N PRO A 424 -7.91 21.52 3.06
CA PRO A 424 -7.35 22.85 3.28
C PRO A 424 -5.97 22.99 2.65
N THR A 425 -5.70 24.17 2.07
CA THR A 425 -4.44 24.46 1.38
C THR A 425 -3.21 24.41 2.30
N TYR A 426 -3.37 24.72 3.58
CA TYR A 426 -2.27 24.65 4.54
C TYR A 426 -1.77 23.23 4.81
N GLN A 427 -2.53 22.18 4.47
CA GLN A 427 -2.09 20.79 4.58
C GLN A 427 -1.50 20.24 3.26
N MET A 428 -1.68 20.96 2.16
CA MET A 428 -1.32 20.48 0.82
C MET A 428 0.17 20.18 0.69
N GLU A 429 1.01 21.03 1.25
CA GLU A 429 2.46 20.91 1.17
C GLU A 429 2.93 19.62 1.88
N ALA A 430 2.51 19.41 3.13
CA ALA A 430 2.84 18.20 3.88
C ALA A 430 2.31 16.93 3.20
N LEU A 431 1.09 16.99 2.65
CA LEU A 431 0.46 15.87 1.98
C LEU A 431 1.18 15.51 0.66
N ALA A 432 1.58 16.52 -0.13
CA ALA A 432 2.35 16.33 -1.35
C ALA A 432 3.73 15.69 -1.08
N TYR A 433 4.36 16.08 0.02
CA TYR A 433 5.63 15.47 0.45
C TYR A 433 5.45 14.04 0.95
N HIS A 434 4.37 13.75 1.66
CA HIS A 434 4.05 12.41 2.16
C HIS A 434 3.78 11.41 1.03
N GLU A 435 2.83 11.73 0.14
CA GLU A 435 2.41 10.83 -0.94
C GLU A 435 3.40 10.84 -2.12
N GLY A 436 4.04 11.98 -2.35
CA GLY A 436 4.94 12.20 -3.47
C GLY A 436 6.40 12.09 -3.11
N ILE A 437 7.11 13.22 -3.19
CA ILE A 437 8.56 13.35 -3.03
C ILE A 437 8.83 14.32 -1.87
N PRO A 438 9.65 13.93 -0.89
CA PRO A 438 10.49 12.74 -0.81
C PRO A 438 9.82 11.50 -0.17
N GLY A 439 8.49 11.45 -0.05
CA GLY A 439 7.72 10.44 0.65
C GLY A 439 7.54 9.10 -0.08
N HIS A 440 6.29 8.64 -0.10
CA HIS A 440 5.97 7.30 -0.59
C HIS A 440 6.48 7.01 -2.00
N HIS A 441 6.27 7.95 -2.95
CA HIS A 441 6.75 7.74 -4.31
C HIS A 441 8.26 7.52 -4.36
N MET A 442 9.03 8.39 -3.73
CA MET A 442 10.48 8.27 -3.75
C MET A 442 10.95 6.96 -3.09
N GLN A 443 10.46 6.64 -1.91
CA GLN A 443 10.86 5.44 -1.17
C GLN A 443 10.52 4.16 -1.93
N ILE A 444 9.28 4.04 -2.41
CA ILE A 444 8.78 2.81 -3.03
C ILE A 444 9.37 2.63 -4.44
N ALA A 445 9.44 3.70 -5.25
CA ALA A 445 10.05 3.63 -6.58
C ALA A 445 11.54 3.26 -6.50
N ILE A 446 12.32 3.91 -5.63
CA ILE A 446 13.72 3.53 -5.41
C ILE A 446 13.84 2.07 -4.96
N SER A 447 12.98 1.61 -4.04
CA SER A 447 12.98 0.20 -3.60
C SER A 447 12.81 -0.77 -4.77
N GLN A 448 11.89 -0.46 -5.70
CA GLN A 448 11.67 -1.27 -6.90
C GLN A 448 12.87 -1.25 -7.87
N GLU A 449 13.60 -0.15 -7.92
CA GLU A 449 14.74 0.09 -8.81
C GLU A 449 16.07 -0.47 -8.29
N LEU A 450 16.15 -0.90 -7.02
CA LEU A 450 17.38 -1.43 -6.43
C LEU A 450 17.93 -2.63 -7.21
N GLU A 451 19.25 -2.66 -7.42
CA GLU A 451 19.97 -3.80 -7.98
C GLU A 451 20.60 -4.63 -6.85
N GLY A 452 20.80 -5.93 -7.10
CA GLY A 452 21.41 -6.84 -6.13
C GLY A 452 20.57 -7.15 -4.88
N VAL A 453 19.30 -6.75 -4.86
CA VAL A 453 18.34 -7.03 -3.79
C VAL A 453 17.26 -7.98 -4.31
N PRO A 454 16.93 -9.08 -3.59
CA PRO A 454 15.89 -10.01 -4.02
C PRO A 454 14.53 -9.32 -4.22
N LYS A 455 13.77 -9.79 -5.22
CA LYS A 455 12.48 -9.16 -5.60
C LYS A 455 11.48 -9.08 -4.45
N PHE A 456 11.41 -10.08 -3.57
CA PHE A 456 10.48 -10.03 -2.43
C PHE A 456 10.74 -8.83 -1.50
N ARG A 457 11.99 -8.32 -1.42
CA ARG A 457 12.34 -7.10 -0.68
C ARG A 457 12.03 -5.82 -1.46
N LYS A 458 12.17 -5.87 -2.80
CA LYS A 458 11.90 -4.72 -3.68
C LYS A 458 10.41 -4.36 -3.73
N PHE A 459 9.54 -5.36 -3.67
CA PHE A 459 8.08 -5.25 -3.81
C PHE A 459 7.31 -5.52 -2.52
N GLY A 460 7.98 -5.93 -1.47
CA GLY A 460 7.45 -6.06 -0.12
C GLY A 460 7.75 -4.84 0.75
N GLY A 461 7.27 -4.87 1.99
CA GLY A 461 7.56 -3.80 2.94
C GLY A 461 6.92 -4.02 4.30
N TYR A 462 7.34 -3.17 5.24
CA TYR A 462 6.76 -3.10 6.59
C TYR A 462 6.01 -1.78 6.71
N THR A 463 4.76 -1.84 7.16
CA THR A 463 3.91 -0.64 7.33
C THR A 463 4.58 0.42 8.20
N ALA A 464 5.22 0.01 9.31
CA ALA A 464 5.96 0.93 10.18
C ALA A 464 7.07 1.69 9.45
N TYR A 465 7.78 1.05 8.51
CA TYR A 465 8.81 1.69 7.71
C TYR A 465 8.21 2.61 6.64
N ILE A 466 7.23 2.12 5.89
CA ILE A 466 6.61 2.87 4.77
C ILE A 466 5.92 4.14 5.29
N GLU A 467 5.08 4.01 6.32
CA GLU A 467 4.34 5.13 6.92
C GLU A 467 5.26 6.04 7.75
N GLY A 468 6.24 5.44 8.45
CA GLY A 468 7.25 6.20 9.20
C GLY A 468 8.11 7.05 8.29
N TRP A 469 8.50 6.54 7.11
CA TRP A 469 9.18 7.32 6.10
C TRP A 469 8.29 8.46 5.57
N GLY A 470 7.02 8.18 5.25
CA GLY A 470 6.04 9.17 4.83
C GLY A 470 5.93 10.32 5.85
N LEU A 471 5.80 9.99 7.14
CA LEU A 471 5.76 10.99 8.21
C LEU A 471 7.08 11.78 8.31
N TYR A 472 8.23 11.12 8.24
CA TYR A 472 9.53 11.79 8.26
C TYR A 472 9.71 12.72 7.05
N SER A 473 9.18 12.31 5.90
CA SER A 473 9.20 13.11 4.67
C SER A 473 8.37 14.39 4.75
N GLU A 474 7.40 14.48 5.66
CA GLU A 474 6.72 15.74 5.96
C GLU A 474 7.62 16.70 6.77
N PHE A 475 8.55 16.17 7.55
CA PHE A 475 9.46 16.95 8.39
C PHE A 475 10.71 17.44 7.64
N ILE A 476 11.30 16.63 6.76
CA ILE A 476 12.51 16.96 5.98
C ILE A 476 12.41 18.34 5.32
N PRO A 477 11.32 18.71 4.61
CA PRO A 477 11.20 20.00 3.95
C PRO A 477 11.24 21.20 4.93
N LYS A 478 10.85 20.99 6.20
CA LYS A 478 10.99 22.01 7.24
C LYS A 478 12.47 22.33 7.50
N GLU A 479 13.32 21.31 7.60
CA GLU A 479 14.77 21.51 7.78
C GLU A 479 15.41 22.16 6.56
N MET A 480 14.85 21.95 5.37
CA MET A 480 15.24 22.61 4.12
C MET A 480 14.71 24.05 3.98
N GLY A 481 13.90 24.54 4.95
CA GLY A 481 13.29 25.88 4.91
C GLY A 481 12.18 26.03 3.87
N MET A 482 11.49 24.95 3.48
CA MET A 482 10.45 24.99 2.47
C MET A 482 9.10 25.45 3.00
N TYR A 483 8.73 25.14 4.24
CA TYR A 483 7.52 25.69 4.89
C TYR A 483 7.69 27.17 5.21
N SER A 484 7.67 28.01 4.18
CA SER A 484 7.90 29.45 4.33
C SER A 484 6.71 30.17 4.97
N ASP A 485 5.49 29.67 4.74
CA ASP A 485 4.27 30.14 5.38
C ASP A 485 4.06 29.42 6.73
N PRO A 486 3.94 30.16 7.84
CA PRO A 486 3.62 29.54 9.13
C PRO A 486 2.35 28.69 9.14
N TYR A 487 1.37 28.99 8.31
CA TYR A 487 0.16 28.17 8.19
C TYR A 487 0.44 26.81 7.54
N SER A 488 1.35 26.73 6.59
CA SER A 488 1.81 25.44 6.02
C SER A 488 2.56 24.59 7.06
N ASP A 489 3.41 25.19 7.92
CA ASP A 489 4.05 24.47 9.03
C ASP A 489 3.04 24.01 10.09
N PHE A 490 1.99 24.80 10.34
CA PHE A 490 0.86 24.35 11.14
C PHE A 490 0.13 23.16 10.47
N GLY A 491 0.02 23.18 9.15
CA GLY A 491 -0.54 22.08 8.35
C GLY A 491 0.24 20.79 8.52
N ARG A 492 1.58 20.87 8.48
CA ARG A 492 2.47 19.74 8.78
C ARG A 492 2.21 19.17 10.17
N LEU A 493 2.18 20.03 11.19
CA LEU A 493 1.84 19.62 12.56
C LEU A 493 0.43 19.03 12.66
N SER A 494 -0.54 19.54 11.90
CA SER A 494 -1.89 19.00 11.86
C SER A 494 -1.92 17.57 11.31
N MET A 495 -1.09 17.25 10.31
CA MET A 495 -0.95 15.88 9.77
C MET A 495 -0.26 14.95 10.78
N GLU A 496 0.79 15.41 11.43
CA GLU A 496 1.48 14.68 12.50
C GLU A 496 0.55 14.42 13.70
N LEU A 497 -0.20 15.43 14.12
CA LEU A 497 -1.19 15.35 15.21
C LEU A 497 -2.28 14.32 14.90
N TRP A 498 -2.75 14.27 13.65
CA TRP A 498 -3.73 13.27 13.23
C TRP A 498 -3.23 11.84 13.46
N ARG A 499 -1.94 11.58 13.17
CA ARG A 499 -1.30 10.27 13.40
C ARG A 499 -1.08 10.00 14.89
N ALA A 500 -0.68 10.99 15.66
CA ALA A 500 -0.57 10.86 17.12
C ALA A 500 -1.93 10.51 17.75
N CYS A 501 -3.01 11.18 17.32
CA CYS A 501 -4.37 10.86 17.76
C CYS A 501 -4.79 9.42 17.36
N ARG A 502 -4.30 8.87 16.22
CA ARG A 502 -4.56 7.48 15.86
C ARG A 502 -4.02 6.49 16.90
N LEU A 503 -2.84 6.74 17.48
CA LEU A 503 -2.30 5.89 18.54
C LEU A 503 -3.23 5.82 19.75
N VAL A 504 -3.87 6.93 20.09
CA VAL A 504 -4.82 7.02 21.21
C VAL A 504 -6.15 6.38 20.86
N VAL A 505 -6.73 6.72 19.71
CA VAL A 505 -8.08 6.29 19.34
C VAL A 505 -8.11 4.82 18.93
N ASP A 506 -7.13 4.32 18.17
CA ASP A 506 -7.05 2.91 17.78
C ASP A 506 -6.96 2.00 19.01
N THR A 507 -6.03 2.29 19.92
CA THR A 507 -5.89 1.54 21.18
C THR A 507 -7.10 1.73 22.10
N GLY A 508 -7.68 2.92 22.11
CA GLY A 508 -8.92 3.23 22.83
C GLY A 508 -10.08 2.34 22.38
N ILE A 509 -10.33 2.28 21.09
CA ILE A 509 -11.42 1.47 20.51
C ILE A 509 -11.12 -0.03 20.65
N HIS A 510 -9.94 -0.49 20.27
CA HIS A 510 -9.65 -1.91 20.12
C HIS A 510 -9.23 -2.63 21.40
N ALA A 511 -8.62 -1.92 22.36
CA ALA A 511 -8.19 -2.50 23.64
C ALA A 511 -8.96 -1.96 24.85
N MET A 512 -9.36 -0.67 24.86
CA MET A 512 -9.98 -0.03 26.03
C MET A 512 -11.50 0.08 25.91
N LYS A 513 -12.09 -0.52 24.85
CA LYS A 513 -13.54 -0.58 24.62
C LYS A 513 -14.23 0.78 24.39
N TRP A 514 -13.48 1.76 23.88
CA TRP A 514 -14.10 3.01 23.45
C TRP A 514 -15.13 2.73 22.36
N THR A 515 -16.20 3.49 22.40
CA THR A 515 -17.18 3.56 21.32
C THR A 515 -16.64 4.38 20.16
N ARG A 516 -17.21 4.21 18.98
CA ARG A 516 -16.93 5.07 17.83
C ARG A 516 -17.11 6.56 18.17
N GLN A 517 -18.14 6.90 18.96
CA GLN A 517 -18.40 8.29 19.34
C GLN A 517 -17.28 8.87 20.21
N GLU A 518 -16.79 8.13 21.21
CA GLU A 518 -15.66 8.57 22.02
C GLU A 518 -14.39 8.80 21.17
N GLY A 519 -14.16 7.96 20.16
CA GLY A 519 -13.09 8.18 19.19
C GLY A 519 -13.28 9.47 18.37
N ILE A 520 -14.49 9.73 17.88
CA ILE A 520 -14.83 10.97 17.15
C ILE A 520 -14.65 12.18 18.06
N ASP A 521 -15.16 12.14 19.29
CA ASP A 521 -15.06 13.24 20.25
C ASP A 521 -13.60 13.55 20.59
N TYR A 522 -12.73 12.51 20.65
CA TYR A 522 -11.31 12.72 20.86
C TYR A 522 -10.68 13.53 19.72
N TYR A 523 -10.97 13.17 18.44
CA TYR A 523 -10.48 13.95 17.29
C TYR A 523 -11.02 15.37 17.27
N VAL A 524 -12.32 15.55 17.46
CA VAL A 524 -12.97 16.88 17.46
C VAL A 524 -12.37 17.80 18.53
N ASN A 525 -11.99 17.25 19.69
CA ASN A 525 -11.43 18.04 20.78
C ASN A 525 -9.94 18.33 20.66
N ASN A 526 -9.20 17.55 19.85
CA ASN A 526 -7.74 17.60 19.83
C ASN A 526 -7.15 18.02 18.47
N THR A 527 -7.95 18.11 17.40
CA THR A 527 -7.44 18.41 16.05
C THR A 527 -8.25 19.54 15.38
N PRO A 528 -7.67 20.23 14.37
CA PRO A 528 -8.40 21.16 13.51
C PRO A 528 -9.26 20.48 12.45
N ASN A 529 -9.24 19.15 12.35
CA ASN A 529 -9.92 18.37 11.31
C ASN A 529 -11.33 17.94 11.68
#